data_de8b09e97ed71d3e3692ea5def5f8eb2
#
_entry.id   de8b09e97ed71d3e3692ea5def5f8eb2
#
_cell.length_a   1.000
_cell.length_b   1.000
_cell.length_c   1.000
_cell.angle_alpha   90.00
_cell.angle_beta   90.00
_cell.angle_gamma   90.00
#
_symmetry.space_group_name_H-M   'P 1'
#
loop_
_entity.id
_entity.type
_entity.pdbx_description
1 polymer ?
#
loop_
_entity_poly.entity_id
_entity_poly.type
_entity_poly.pdbx_seq_one_letter_code
_entity_poly.pdbx_strand_id
1 'polypeptide(L)'
;TEKELIQQQSSVTKIKGQHKPRDFDAEWKDAMYYIERNEQDIYKSRFGLHAAGLRNALIRACSIVGIEMTKARMSLFVVQDGIDELKGEPLIEVFGKPEQHIMRSVISMGTTTLSCRAMFKEWEIRPTLKWDADQFDLQSVTNLLVRVGIQVGLGEGRNSSKKSSGLGWGCFDVTEIGGVDVSTNKIAV
;
A
#
# COMPACT_ATOMS: atom_id res chain seq x y z
N THR A 1 -15.47 -19.44 7.39
CA THR A 1 -15.93 -18.24 8.16
C THR A 1 -14.73 -17.58 8.79
N GLU A 2 -14.82 -16.26 9.09
CA GLU A 2 -13.74 -15.46 9.71
C GLU A 2 -13.19 -16.11 10.99
N LYS A 3 -14.04 -16.80 11.75
CA LYS A 3 -13.62 -17.59 12.92
C LYS A 3 -12.73 -18.78 12.58
N GLU A 4 -12.92 -19.42 11.45
CA GLU A 4 -12.08 -20.54 11.00
C GLU A 4 -10.71 -20.05 10.53
N LEU A 5 -10.63 -18.89 9.87
CA LEU A 5 -9.37 -18.25 9.49
C LEU A 5 -8.55 -17.83 10.72
N ILE A 6 -9.19 -17.22 11.72
CA ILE A 6 -8.55 -16.84 12.97
C ILE A 6 -8.10 -18.09 13.73
N GLN A 7 -8.88 -19.16 13.72
CA GLN A 7 -8.55 -20.42 14.37
C GLN A 7 -7.42 -21.19 13.65
N GLN A 8 -7.35 -21.14 12.32
CA GLN A 8 -6.22 -21.66 11.54
C GLN A 8 -4.93 -20.85 11.77
N GLN A 9 -5.01 -19.54 11.91
CA GLN A 9 -3.85 -18.70 12.23
C GLN A 9 -3.39 -18.86 13.69
N SER A 10 -4.29 -19.15 14.63
CA SER A 10 -3.96 -19.35 16.05
C SER A 10 -3.60 -20.78 16.41
N SER A 11 -4.00 -21.77 15.61
CA SER A 11 -3.78 -23.20 15.88
C SER A 11 -2.46 -23.78 15.37
N VAL A 12 -1.51 -22.93 14.94
CA VAL A 12 -0.12 -23.37 14.73
C VAL A 12 0.51 -23.56 16.12
N THR A 13 0.03 -24.58 16.84
CA THR A 13 0.76 -25.15 17.95
C THR A 13 2.10 -25.64 17.40
N LYS A 14 3.18 -24.93 17.73
CA LYS A 14 4.54 -25.31 17.35
C LYS A 14 4.85 -26.65 17.98
N ILE A 15 4.55 -27.73 17.30
CA ILE A 15 5.11 -29.03 17.62
C ILE A 15 6.59 -28.90 17.31
N LYS A 16 7.42 -28.87 18.36
CA LYS A 16 8.88 -28.87 18.25
C LYS A 16 9.30 -30.06 17.36
N GLY A 17 9.79 -29.76 16.15
CA GLY A 17 10.48 -30.74 15.34
C GLY A 17 9.98 -30.99 13.92
N GLN A 18 8.81 -30.51 13.50
CA GLN A 18 8.35 -30.66 12.10
C GLN A 18 8.04 -29.29 11.48
N HIS A 19 9.06 -28.68 10.89
CA HIS A 19 8.83 -27.54 9.99
C HIS A 19 8.35 -28.13 8.65
N LYS A 20 7.06 -27.94 8.32
CA LYS A 20 6.61 -28.11 6.92
C LYS A 20 7.44 -27.17 6.05
N PRO A 21 7.94 -27.63 4.90
CA PRO A 21 8.59 -26.74 3.94
C PRO A 21 7.66 -25.57 3.65
N ARG A 22 8.20 -24.35 3.62
CA ARG A 22 7.43 -23.16 3.25
C ARG A 22 7.11 -23.20 1.77
N ASP A 23 5.85 -23.00 1.43
CA ASP A 23 5.40 -22.83 0.06
C ASP A 23 5.43 -21.34 -0.30
N PHE A 24 6.55 -20.89 -0.84
CA PHE A 24 6.73 -19.50 -1.24
C PHE A 24 5.78 -19.09 -2.39
N ASP A 25 5.34 -20.04 -3.22
CA ASP A 25 4.41 -19.73 -4.30
C ASP A 25 2.99 -19.43 -3.78
N ALA A 26 2.54 -20.14 -2.77
CA ALA A 26 1.31 -19.81 -2.09
C ALA A 26 1.45 -18.54 -1.25
N GLU A 27 2.55 -18.39 -0.48
CA GLU A 27 2.75 -17.26 0.44
C GLU A 27 2.68 -15.89 -0.23
N TRP A 28 3.30 -15.69 -1.40
CA TRP A 28 3.28 -14.37 -2.05
C TRP A 28 1.91 -14.04 -2.65
N LYS A 29 1.17 -15.05 -3.12
CA LYS A 29 -0.19 -14.89 -3.62
C LYS A 29 -1.15 -14.53 -2.48
N ASP A 30 -1.04 -15.19 -1.34
CA ASP A 30 -1.89 -14.93 -0.17
C ASP A 30 -1.51 -13.64 0.57
N ALA A 31 -0.31 -13.10 0.33
CA ALA A 31 0.10 -11.81 0.88
C ALA A 31 -0.49 -10.61 0.15
N MET A 32 -1.07 -10.78 -1.02
CA MET A 32 -1.72 -9.72 -1.79
C MET A 32 -3.12 -9.40 -1.25
N TYR A 33 -3.62 -8.22 -1.63
CA TYR A 33 -5.00 -7.81 -1.42
C TYR A 33 -5.72 -7.83 -2.75
N TYR A 34 -6.91 -8.41 -2.77
CA TYR A 34 -7.70 -8.62 -3.97
C TYR A 34 -9.05 -7.93 -3.86
N ILE A 35 -9.35 -7.04 -4.81
CA ILE A 35 -10.71 -6.57 -5.05
C ILE A 35 -11.53 -7.69 -5.68
N GLU A 36 -10.88 -8.47 -6.57
CA GLU A 36 -11.44 -9.66 -7.21
C GLU A 36 -10.32 -10.65 -7.49
N ARG A 37 -10.40 -11.86 -6.93
CA ARG A 37 -9.40 -12.91 -7.09
C ARG A 37 -9.80 -13.88 -8.18
N ASN A 38 -8.93 -14.07 -9.16
CA ASN A 38 -9.07 -15.12 -10.16
C ASN A 38 -8.19 -16.32 -9.76
N GLU A 39 -8.83 -17.41 -9.33
CA GLU A 39 -8.13 -18.61 -8.85
C GLU A 39 -7.42 -19.40 -9.97
N GLN A 40 -7.87 -19.25 -11.22
CA GLN A 40 -7.30 -19.97 -12.36
C GLN A 40 -6.07 -19.25 -12.93
N ASP A 41 -6.10 -17.91 -12.92
CA ASP A 41 -5.04 -17.08 -13.43
C ASP A 41 -4.89 -15.83 -12.56
N ILE A 42 -3.91 -15.87 -11.67
CA ILE A 42 -3.67 -14.78 -10.71
C ILE A 42 -3.45 -13.43 -11.40
N TYR A 43 -2.91 -13.40 -12.62
CA TYR A 43 -2.65 -12.16 -13.37
C TYR A 43 -3.92 -11.53 -13.96
N LYS A 44 -5.06 -12.22 -13.90
CA LYS A 44 -6.38 -11.68 -14.24
C LYS A 44 -7.15 -11.17 -13.03
N SER A 45 -6.56 -11.25 -11.85
CA SER A 45 -7.13 -10.70 -10.63
C SER A 45 -7.08 -9.17 -10.64
N ARG A 46 -7.99 -8.56 -9.90
CA ARG A 46 -7.94 -7.12 -9.59
C ARG A 46 -7.27 -6.97 -8.23
N PHE A 47 -6.11 -6.34 -8.23
CA PHE A 47 -5.29 -6.15 -7.04
C PHE A 47 -5.65 -4.84 -6.34
N GLY A 48 -5.40 -4.78 -5.03
CA GLY A 48 -5.67 -3.60 -4.25
C GLY A 48 -4.54 -3.18 -3.33
N LEU A 49 -4.56 -1.89 -3.00
CA LEU A 49 -3.77 -1.28 -1.94
C LEU A 49 -4.74 -0.68 -0.91
N HIS A 50 -4.45 -0.80 0.37
CA HIS A 50 -5.30 -0.20 1.41
C HIS A 50 -5.54 1.29 1.18
N ALA A 51 -6.80 1.70 1.06
CA ALA A 51 -7.20 3.10 0.97
C ALA A 51 -6.69 3.92 2.17
N ALA A 52 -6.70 3.32 3.35
CA ALA A 52 -6.12 3.89 4.57
C ALA A 52 -4.61 4.15 4.44
N GLY A 53 -3.88 3.35 3.66
CA GLY A 53 -2.46 3.52 3.41
C GLY A 53 -2.17 4.85 2.68
N LEU A 54 -2.88 5.14 1.59
CA LEU A 54 -2.77 6.40 0.87
C LEU A 54 -3.24 7.58 1.72
N ARG A 55 -4.36 7.43 2.44
CA ARG A 55 -4.86 8.48 3.35
C ARG A 55 -3.83 8.84 4.41
N ASN A 56 -3.21 7.87 5.05
CA ASN A 56 -2.16 8.10 6.04
C ASN A 56 -0.92 8.75 5.44
N ALA A 57 -0.58 8.41 4.20
CA ALA A 57 0.53 9.05 3.48
C ALA A 57 0.25 10.53 3.21
N LEU A 58 -0.98 10.90 2.79
CA LEU A 58 -1.42 12.29 2.63
C LEU A 58 -1.35 13.08 3.94
N ILE A 59 -1.87 12.50 5.04
CA ILE A 59 -1.81 13.14 6.37
C ILE A 59 -0.35 13.37 6.80
N ARG A 60 0.54 12.43 6.47
CA ARG A 60 1.96 12.57 6.75
C ARG A 60 2.61 13.66 5.89
N ALA A 61 2.24 13.77 4.62
CA ALA A 61 2.69 14.84 3.74
C ALA A 61 2.27 16.23 4.28
N CYS A 62 1.06 16.35 4.84
CA CYS A 62 0.61 17.57 5.52
C CYS A 62 1.55 17.99 6.66
N SER A 63 1.98 17.03 7.48
CA SER A 63 2.93 17.30 8.57
C SER A 63 4.29 17.83 8.07
N ILE A 64 4.75 17.39 6.90
CA ILE A 64 6.00 17.86 6.30
C ILE A 64 5.92 19.35 5.90
N VAL A 65 4.74 19.81 5.49
CA VAL A 65 4.50 21.20 5.07
C VAL A 65 3.92 22.08 6.19
N GLY A 66 3.93 21.59 7.43
CA GLY A 66 3.48 22.38 8.59
C GLY A 66 1.95 22.44 8.76
N ILE A 67 1.19 21.64 8.04
CA ILE A 67 -0.25 21.52 8.23
C ILE A 67 -0.53 20.56 9.38
N GLU A 68 -1.40 20.98 10.30
CA GLU A 68 -1.77 20.19 11.47
C GLU A 68 -2.40 18.85 11.06
N MET A 69 -1.89 17.74 11.63
CA MET A 69 -2.36 16.38 11.30
C MET A 69 -3.83 16.16 11.67
N THR A 70 -4.34 16.81 12.72
CA THR A 70 -5.74 16.73 13.12
C THR A 70 -6.65 17.32 12.04
N LYS A 71 -6.30 18.52 11.56
CA LYS A 71 -6.98 19.16 10.43
C LYS A 71 -6.96 18.29 9.18
N ALA A 72 -5.80 17.75 8.82
CA ALA A 72 -5.66 16.86 7.67
C ALA A 72 -6.54 15.60 7.78
N ARG A 73 -6.61 14.98 8.97
CA ARG A 73 -7.44 13.79 9.20
C ARG A 73 -8.94 14.07 9.05
N MET A 74 -9.39 15.26 9.39
CA MET A 74 -10.79 15.66 9.30
C MET A 74 -11.18 16.10 7.89
N SER A 75 -10.22 16.47 7.04
CA SER A 75 -10.46 17.11 5.76
C SER A 75 -10.06 16.28 4.53
N LEU A 76 -9.28 15.22 4.67
CA LEU A 76 -8.80 14.42 3.54
C LEU A 76 -9.30 12.98 3.61
N PHE A 77 -9.93 12.53 2.53
CA PHE A 77 -10.51 11.20 2.42
C PHE A 77 -10.14 10.54 1.10
N VAL A 78 -9.98 9.23 1.13
CA VAL A 78 -9.75 8.40 -0.04
C VAL A 78 -10.98 7.52 -0.24
N VAL A 79 -11.56 7.58 -1.43
CA VAL A 79 -12.69 6.73 -1.83
C VAL A 79 -12.14 5.38 -2.23
N GLN A 80 -12.74 4.32 -1.75
CA GLN A 80 -12.38 2.96 -2.13
C GLN A 80 -12.91 2.61 -3.52
N ASP A 81 -12.15 1.80 -4.26
CA ASP A 81 -12.57 1.21 -5.55
C ASP A 81 -13.22 -0.17 -5.35
N GLY A 82 -12.94 -0.79 -4.20
CA GLY A 82 -13.48 -2.09 -3.83
C GLY A 82 -13.13 -2.46 -2.40
N ILE A 83 -13.49 -3.68 -2.03
CA ILE A 83 -13.26 -4.25 -0.69
C ILE A 83 -12.47 -5.54 -0.89
N ASP A 84 -11.49 -5.80 -0.02
CA ASP A 84 -10.74 -7.04 -0.02
C ASP A 84 -11.66 -8.24 0.21
N GLU A 85 -11.67 -9.20 -0.69
CA GLU A 85 -12.56 -10.37 -0.61
C GLU A 85 -12.33 -11.23 0.62
N LEU A 86 -11.10 -11.26 1.15
CA LEU A 86 -10.74 -12.12 2.28
C LEU A 86 -10.82 -11.40 3.62
N LYS A 87 -10.44 -10.12 3.65
CA LYS A 87 -10.27 -9.36 4.90
C LYS A 87 -11.33 -8.27 5.12
N GLY A 88 -12.11 -7.95 4.09
CA GLY A 88 -13.16 -6.93 4.17
C GLY A 88 -12.64 -5.49 4.26
N GLU A 89 -11.38 -5.24 3.93
CA GLU A 89 -10.76 -3.93 4.04
C GLU A 89 -10.95 -3.08 2.77
N PRO A 90 -11.11 -1.75 2.89
CA PRO A 90 -11.30 -0.87 1.75
C PRO A 90 -10.01 -0.72 0.95
N LEU A 91 -10.08 -0.95 -0.35
CA LEU A 91 -8.97 -0.96 -1.27
C LEU A 91 -9.09 0.10 -2.37
N ILE A 92 -7.94 0.56 -2.86
CA ILE A 92 -7.76 1.27 -4.13
C ILE A 92 -7.19 0.27 -5.12
N GLU A 93 -7.69 0.25 -6.35
CA GLU A 93 -7.21 -0.65 -7.38
C GLU A 93 -5.77 -0.33 -7.78
N VAL A 94 -4.94 -1.37 -7.89
CA VAL A 94 -3.54 -1.30 -8.35
C VAL A 94 -3.45 -1.98 -9.70
N PHE A 95 -3.01 -1.23 -10.69
CA PHE A 95 -2.69 -1.73 -12.02
C PHE A 95 -1.21 -2.05 -12.11
N GLY A 96 -0.89 -3.21 -12.66
CA GLY A 96 0.48 -3.69 -12.79
C GLY A 96 0.57 -5.20 -12.70
N LYS A 97 1.75 -5.73 -12.96
CA LYS A 97 2.01 -7.17 -12.89
C LYS A 97 2.76 -7.51 -11.61
N PRO A 98 2.17 -8.31 -10.70
CA PRO A 98 2.87 -8.75 -9.50
C PRO A 98 3.90 -9.82 -9.85
N GLU A 99 5.03 -9.79 -9.16
CA GLU A 99 6.07 -10.81 -9.20
C GLU A 99 6.39 -11.27 -7.78
N GLN A 100 6.78 -12.55 -7.64
CA GLN A 100 7.26 -13.05 -6.37
C GLN A 100 8.56 -12.34 -5.97
N HIS A 101 8.61 -11.82 -4.74
CA HIS A 101 9.80 -11.24 -4.17
C HIS A 101 10.12 -11.86 -2.82
N ILE A 102 11.31 -12.42 -2.71
CA ILE A 102 11.80 -13.03 -1.47
C ILE A 102 12.90 -12.12 -0.91
N MET A 103 12.69 -11.64 0.29
CA MET A 103 13.61 -10.72 0.96
C MET A 103 13.99 -11.27 2.34
N ARG A 104 15.24 -11.03 2.71
CA ARG A 104 15.73 -11.29 4.07
C ARG A 104 15.32 -10.16 5.00
N SER A 105 14.52 -10.47 6.00
CA SER A 105 14.07 -9.52 7.00
C SER A 105 14.68 -9.85 8.36
N VAL A 106 15.15 -8.85 9.08
CA VAL A 106 15.64 -9.00 10.44
C VAL A 106 14.50 -8.74 11.41
N ILE A 107 14.14 -9.75 12.19
CA ILE A 107 13.21 -9.62 13.31
C ILE A 107 13.99 -9.12 14.53
N SER A 108 13.27 -8.69 15.58
CA SER A 108 13.89 -8.30 16.85
C SER A 108 14.90 -9.34 17.34
N MET A 109 15.97 -8.89 17.99
CA MET A 109 17.08 -9.71 18.53
C MET A 109 17.99 -10.38 17.48
N GLY A 110 18.09 -9.81 16.27
CA GLY A 110 19.03 -10.32 15.26
C GLY A 110 18.60 -11.60 14.55
N THR A 111 17.44 -12.16 14.90
CA THR A 111 16.89 -13.32 14.18
C THR A 111 16.47 -12.93 12.77
N THR A 112 16.97 -13.65 11.79
CA THR A 112 16.63 -13.41 10.38
C THR A 112 15.51 -14.35 9.94
N THR A 113 14.55 -13.80 9.20
CA THR A 113 13.51 -14.56 8.52
C THR A 113 13.46 -14.19 7.04
N LEU A 114 12.94 -15.10 6.23
CA LEU A 114 12.62 -14.79 4.85
C LEU A 114 11.18 -14.25 4.78
N SER A 115 11.00 -13.11 4.14
CA SER A 115 9.70 -12.54 3.81
C SER A 115 9.42 -12.79 2.32
N CYS A 116 8.32 -13.46 2.01
CA CYS A 116 7.88 -13.70 0.65
C CYS A 116 6.63 -12.87 0.40
N ARG A 117 6.71 -11.95 -0.58
CA ARG A 117 5.62 -11.00 -0.90
C ARG A 117 5.52 -10.77 -2.39
N ALA A 118 4.43 -10.17 -2.82
CA ALA A 118 4.32 -9.65 -4.17
C ALA A 118 5.02 -8.29 -4.29
N MET A 119 5.72 -8.10 -5.39
CA MET A 119 6.32 -6.85 -5.79
C MET A 119 5.77 -6.45 -7.16
N PHE A 120 5.29 -5.24 -7.26
CA PHE A 120 4.92 -4.60 -8.52
C PHE A 120 6.07 -3.67 -8.91
N LYS A 121 6.85 -4.05 -9.93
CA LYS A 121 7.98 -3.22 -10.40
C LYS A 121 7.49 -1.97 -11.11
N GLU A 122 6.47 -2.13 -11.91
CA GLU A 122 5.73 -1.06 -12.57
C GLU A 122 4.30 -1.13 -12.10
N TRP A 123 3.79 -0.02 -11.59
CA TRP A 123 2.46 0.03 -11.01
C TRP A 123 1.83 1.41 -11.16
N GLU A 124 0.52 1.42 -11.21
CA GLU A 124 -0.30 2.61 -11.28
C GLU A 124 -1.48 2.49 -10.34
N ILE A 125 -1.92 3.60 -9.76
CA ILE A 125 -3.19 3.74 -9.05
C ILE A 125 -3.92 4.96 -9.57
N ARG A 126 -5.26 4.92 -9.55
CA ARG A 126 -6.15 6.02 -9.97
C ARG A 126 -7.09 6.40 -8.83
N PRO A 127 -6.57 6.91 -7.71
CA PRO A 127 -7.37 7.12 -6.53
C PRO A 127 -8.36 8.28 -6.70
N THR A 128 -9.58 8.08 -6.22
CA THR A 128 -10.55 9.16 -6.05
C THR A 128 -10.40 9.76 -4.66
N LEU A 129 -10.14 11.07 -4.61
CA LEU A 129 -10.01 11.80 -3.36
C LEU A 129 -11.21 12.69 -3.11
N LYS A 130 -11.60 12.81 -1.84
CA LYS A 130 -12.56 13.82 -1.36
C LYS A 130 -11.86 14.66 -0.30
N TRP A 131 -12.11 15.96 -0.33
CA TRP A 131 -11.55 16.87 0.66
C TRP A 131 -12.52 17.99 1.00
N ASP A 132 -12.29 18.60 2.14
CA ASP A 132 -12.97 19.80 2.58
C ASP A 132 -12.41 21.00 1.79
N ALA A 133 -13.24 21.59 0.93
CA ALA A 133 -12.86 22.72 0.06
C ALA A 133 -12.57 24.02 0.83
N ASP A 134 -13.06 24.17 2.07
CA ASP A 134 -12.75 25.31 2.91
C ASP A 134 -11.33 25.22 3.50
N GLN A 135 -10.73 24.01 3.48
CA GLN A 135 -9.41 23.76 4.06
C GLN A 135 -8.33 23.53 3.02
N PHE A 136 -8.68 22.96 1.86
CA PHE A 136 -7.75 22.60 0.79
C PHE A 136 -8.36 22.93 -0.57
N ASP A 137 -7.60 23.58 -1.42
CA ASP A 137 -7.90 23.68 -2.85
C ASP A 137 -7.28 22.51 -3.64
N LEU A 138 -7.63 22.40 -4.90
CA LEU A 138 -7.13 21.35 -5.80
C LEU A 138 -5.59 21.37 -5.89
N GLN A 139 -5.01 22.57 -5.97
CA GLN A 139 -3.56 22.74 -6.08
C GLN A 139 -2.84 22.23 -4.84
N SER A 140 -3.38 22.52 -3.66
CA SER A 140 -2.82 22.04 -2.37
C SER A 140 -2.88 20.52 -2.30
N VAL A 141 -4.01 19.90 -2.68
CA VAL A 141 -4.16 18.43 -2.69
C VAL A 141 -3.19 17.80 -3.69
N THR A 142 -3.04 18.40 -4.86
CA THR A 142 -2.07 17.95 -5.89
C THR A 142 -0.64 17.99 -5.35
N ASN A 143 -0.25 19.11 -4.74
CA ASN A 143 1.07 19.26 -4.14
C ASN A 143 1.32 18.24 -3.02
N LEU A 144 0.30 17.93 -2.23
CA LEU A 144 0.39 16.86 -1.22
C LEU A 144 0.61 15.49 -1.85
N LEU A 145 -0.10 15.16 -2.94
CA LEU A 145 0.10 13.90 -3.67
C LEU A 145 1.52 13.77 -4.23
N VAL A 146 2.05 14.83 -4.83
CA VAL A 146 3.44 14.85 -5.32
C VAL A 146 4.42 14.62 -4.17
N ARG A 147 4.21 15.24 -3.01
CA ARG A 147 5.04 15.00 -1.82
C ARG A 147 4.91 13.57 -1.29
N VAL A 148 3.71 12.99 -1.34
CA VAL A 148 3.53 11.56 -1.02
C VAL A 148 4.43 10.73 -1.93
N GLY A 149 4.40 10.96 -3.23
CA GLY A 149 5.18 10.19 -4.19
C GLY A 149 6.69 10.29 -3.96
N ILE A 150 7.21 11.49 -3.71
CA ILE A 150 8.66 11.72 -3.59
C ILE A 150 9.19 11.41 -2.18
N GLN A 151 8.47 11.83 -1.14
CA GLN A 151 9.01 11.88 0.24
C GLN A 151 8.46 10.78 1.15
N VAL A 152 7.19 10.40 0.97
CA VAL A 152 6.52 9.46 1.88
C VAL A 152 6.59 8.04 1.34
N GLY A 153 6.15 7.83 0.11
CA GLY A 153 6.00 6.53 -0.54
C GLY A 153 4.81 5.71 -0.01
N LEU A 154 4.46 4.65 -0.73
CA LEU A 154 3.41 3.70 -0.39
C LEU A 154 3.97 2.28 -0.22
N GLY A 155 3.29 1.43 0.50
CA GLY A 155 3.67 0.04 0.68
C GLY A 155 4.89 -0.21 1.56
N GLU A 156 5.52 -1.37 1.38
CA GLU A 156 6.72 -1.79 2.09
C GLU A 156 7.97 -1.12 1.47
N GLY A 157 8.99 -0.88 2.29
CA GLY A 157 10.24 -0.25 1.80
C GLY A 157 10.16 1.26 1.58
N ARG A 158 9.02 1.90 1.88
CA ARG A 158 8.81 3.35 1.70
C ARG A 158 9.74 4.19 2.57
N ASN A 159 10.13 5.36 2.08
CA ASN A 159 11.04 6.28 2.75
C ASN A 159 10.59 6.70 4.16
N SER A 160 9.31 6.90 4.35
CA SER A 160 8.76 7.42 5.59
C SER A 160 8.64 6.41 6.73
N SER A 161 8.93 5.14 6.52
CA SER A 161 8.81 4.11 7.56
C SER A 161 10.09 3.95 8.36
N LYS A 162 10.02 4.09 9.68
CA LYS A 162 11.16 3.81 10.57
C LYS A 162 11.62 2.35 10.55
N LYS A 163 10.74 1.44 10.14
CA LYS A 163 11.01 0.00 10.02
C LYS A 163 11.42 -0.40 8.59
N SER A 164 11.37 0.54 7.66
CA SER A 164 11.83 0.34 6.30
C SER A 164 13.35 0.44 6.26
N SER A 165 13.96 -0.35 5.40
CA SER A 165 15.40 -0.25 5.10
C SER A 165 15.77 0.99 4.28
N GLY A 166 14.84 1.91 4.03
CA GLY A 166 15.07 3.11 3.21
C GLY A 166 15.33 2.78 1.75
N LEU A 167 14.71 1.73 1.23
CA LEU A 167 14.91 1.25 -0.14
C LEU A 167 14.34 2.20 -1.21
N GLY A 168 13.55 3.20 -0.80
CA GLY A 168 12.89 4.12 -1.73
C GLY A 168 11.76 3.49 -2.55
N TRP A 169 11.27 2.33 -2.12
CA TRP A 169 10.15 1.68 -2.79
C TRP A 169 8.84 2.42 -2.57
N GLY A 170 7.91 2.25 -3.53
CA GLY A 170 6.60 2.88 -3.48
C GLY A 170 6.61 4.38 -3.69
N CYS A 171 7.72 4.94 -4.18
CA CYS A 171 7.76 6.29 -4.72
C CYS A 171 7.02 6.32 -6.06
N PHE A 172 6.40 7.45 -6.40
CA PHE A 172 5.63 7.62 -7.63
C PHE A 172 5.55 9.07 -8.05
N ASP A 173 5.23 9.29 -9.32
CA ASP A 173 4.94 10.60 -9.89
C ASP A 173 3.43 10.74 -10.13
N VAL A 174 2.91 11.96 -9.99
CA VAL A 174 1.54 12.28 -10.37
C VAL A 174 1.56 12.68 -11.85
N THR A 175 0.94 11.87 -12.69
CA THR A 175 0.96 12.06 -14.15
C THR A 175 -0.30 12.73 -14.67
N GLU A 176 -1.46 12.49 -14.00
CA GLU A 176 -2.75 12.97 -14.45
C GLU A 176 -3.64 13.39 -13.28
N ILE A 177 -4.43 14.44 -13.47
CA ILE A 177 -5.44 14.89 -12.49
C ILE A 177 -6.72 15.21 -13.25
N GLY A 178 -7.83 14.51 -12.90
CA GLY A 178 -9.13 14.73 -13.50
C GLY A 178 -9.15 14.56 -15.02
N GLY A 179 -8.30 13.68 -15.58
CA GLY A 179 -8.15 13.47 -17.02
C GLY A 179 -7.19 14.44 -17.72
N VAL A 180 -6.49 15.30 -16.95
CA VAL A 180 -5.51 16.25 -17.50
C VAL A 180 -4.09 15.80 -17.13
N ASP A 181 -3.23 15.65 -18.13
CA ASP A 181 -1.81 15.33 -17.94
C ASP A 181 -1.09 16.50 -17.23
N VAL A 182 -0.45 16.19 -16.10
CA VAL A 182 0.31 17.15 -15.28
C VAL A 182 1.78 16.74 -15.13
N SER A 183 2.22 15.72 -15.85
CA SER A 183 3.59 15.18 -15.78
C SER A 183 4.69 16.20 -16.09
N THR A 184 4.34 17.27 -16.81
CA THR A 184 5.27 18.35 -17.17
C THR A 184 5.40 19.45 -16.13
N ASN A 185 4.53 19.49 -15.12
CA ASN A 185 4.62 20.44 -14.01
C ASN A 185 5.68 19.99 -13.01
N LYS A 186 6.96 20.07 -13.39
CA LYS A 186 8.08 19.95 -12.46
C LYS A 186 7.92 21.04 -11.42
N ILE A 187 7.69 20.66 -10.18
CA ILE A 187 7.77 21.58 -9.06
C ILE A 187 9.21 22.10 -9.05
N ALA A 188 9.38 23.40 -9.35
CA ALA A 188 10.65 24.05 -9.07
C ALA A 188 10.88 23.96 -7.56
N VAL A 189 11.98 23.36 -7.17
CA VAL A 189 12.47 23.27 -5.79
C VAL A 189 13.04 24.61 -5.40
#